data_c09ec08c99b78eb8d19b51044c6e47bf
#
_entry.id   c09ec08c99b78eb8d19b51044c6e47bf
#
_cell.length_a   1.000
_cell.length_b   1.000
_cell.length_c   1.000
_cell.angle_alpha   90.00
_cell.angle_beta   90.00
_cell.angle_gamma   90.00
#
_symmetry.space_group_name_H-M   'P 1'
#
loop_
_entity.id
_entity.type
_entity.pdbx_description
1 polymer ?
#
loop_
_entity_poly.entity_id
_entity_poly.type
_entity_poly.pdbx_seq_one_letter_code
_entity_poly.pdbx_strand_id
1 'polypeptide(L)'
;MSALSIPANPAAVTTEWMTDVLHRSGSLPGASSVASIEIEPLGAGVGVMGELARIRLSYSGDRGAAPASVIVKSPSPFEENRAQGVGLGMYEAEIRFMRELDANTTVRTPRVFLADIVSGTAEFVVVMEDLGHLVMGDQVEGVSPQQARDAVKTMADLHSCWWGKVQTPAMEWVPSVVHARIEGLAQMWPALWAGFNAKFASSLPEGGTEAGELIAANYWRVMQKISEWPWTLLHQDYRVDNLFFEDRKSVV
;
A
#
# COMPACT_ATOMS: atom_id res chain seq x y z
N MET A 1 27.33 5.00 -4.55
CA MET A 1 27.00 4.97 -3.11
C MET A 1 26.63 3.53 -2.77
N SER A 2 27.12 2.97 -1.65
CA SER A 2 26.72 1.61 -1.20
C SER A 2 25.22 1.58 -0.89
N ALA A 3 24.57 0.43 -1.07
CA ALA A 3 23.18 0.24 -0.64
C ALA A 3 23.08 0.48 0.87
N LEU A 4 21.98 1.10 1.33
CA LEU A 4 21.67 1.15 2.75
C LEU A 4 21.24 -0.25 3.23
N SER A 5 21.65 -0.62 4.45
CA SER A 5 21.09 -1.82 5.07
C SER A 5 19.60 -1.60 5.37
N ILE A 6 18.77 -2.60 5.12
CA ILE A 6 17.36 -2.58 5.47
C ILE A 6 17.22 -2.90 6.97
N PRO A 7 16.67 -2.00 7.82
CA PRO A 7 16.39 -2.29 9.22
C PRO A 7 15.38 -3.45 9.35
N ALA A 8 15.62 -4.36 10.28
CA ALA A 8 14.75 -5.52 10.48
C ALA A 8 13.31 -5.16 10.91
N ASN A 9 13.15 -4.02 11.58
CA ASN A 9 11.88 -3.45 12.04
C ASN A 9 12.07 -1.96 12.34
N PRO A 10 11.02 -1.18 12.63
CA PRO A 10 11.15 0.25 12.89
C PRO A 10 11.99 0.58 14.14
N ALA A 11 12.05 -0.32 15.15
CA ALA A 11 12.85 -0.12 16.34
C ALA A 11 14.36 -0.25 16.10
N ALA A 12 14.76 -0.84 14.97
CA ALA A 12 16.17 -0.96 14.56
C ALA A 12 16.68 0.26 13.77
N VAL A 13 15.83 1.26 13.52
CA VAL A 13 16.24 2.52 12.88
C VAL A 13 17.12 3.32 13.82
N THR A 14 18.27 3.81 13.31
CA THR A 14 19.20 4.67 14.05
C THR A 14 19.23 6.09 13.50
N THR A 15 19.79 7.03 14.25
CA THR A 15 19.98 8.42 13.82
C THR A 15 20.89 8.52 12.60
N GLU A 16 21.94 7.70 12.54
CA GLU A 16 22.88 7.63 11.42
C GLU A 16 22.20 7.14 10.16
N TRP A 17 21.44 6.04 10.28
CA TRP A 17 20.71 5.48 9.15
C TRP A 17 19.66 6.46 8.61
N MET A 18 18.90 7.12 9.49
CA MET A 18 17.90 8.10 9.10
C MET A 18 18.55 9.34 8.47
N THR A 19 19.72 9.76 8.96
CA THR A 19 20.51 10.84 8.35
C THR A 19 20.86 10.49 6.90
N ASP A 20 21.36 9.28 6.67
CA ASP A 20 21.72 8.80 5.33
C ASP A 20 20.52 8.75 4.39
N VAL A 21 19.34 8.30 4.88
CA VAL A 21 18.08 8.30 4.12
C VAL A 21 17.72 9.72 3.68
N LEU A 22 17.71 10.67 4.62
CA LEU A 22 17.31 12.04 4.35
C LEU A 22 18.31 12.80 3.47
N HIS A 23 19.60 12.50 3.57
CA HIS A 23 20.62 13.01 2.65
C HIS A 23 20.39 12.48 1.23
N ARG A 24 20.14 11.18 1.04
CA ARG A 24 19.91 10.56 -0.27
C ARG A 24 18.67 11.08 -0.96
N SER A 25 17.61 11.32 -0.18
CA SER A 25 16.37 11.92 -0.71
C SER A 25 16.49 13.42 -1.01
N GLY A 26 17.65 14.03 -0.70
CA GLY A 26 17.87 15.47 -0.86
C GLY A 26 17.04 16.34 0.10
N SER A 27 16.51 15.76 1.16
CA SER A 27 15.63 16.46 2.11
C SER A 27 16.40 17.14 3.23
N LEU A 28 17.57 16.60 3.61
CA LEU A 28 18.42 17.15 4.67
C LEU A 28 19.71 17.71 4.04
N PRO A 29 20.12 18.96 4.38
CA PRO A 29 21.42 19.51 3.96
C PRO A 29 22.60 18.66 4.42
N GLY A 30 23.62 18.50 3.58
CA GLY A 30 24.74 17.58 3.83
C GLY A 30 25.61 17.91 5.06
N ALA A 31 25.54 19.13 5.59
CA ALA A 31 26.23 19.54 6.83
C ALA A 31 25.40 19.26 8.09
N SER A 32 24.18 18.79 7.95
CA SER A 32 23.24 18.53 9.03
C SER A 32 23.03 17.04 9.25
N SER A 33 22.60 16.65 10.43
CA SER A 33 22.32 15.25 10.78
C SER A 33 21.07 15.14 11.66
N VAL A 34 20.48 13.96 11.71
CA VAL A 34 19.46 13.61 12.72
C VAL A 34 20.16 13.46 14.06
N ALA A 35 19.79 14.30 15.04
CA ALA A 35 20.38 14.33 16.36
C ALA A 35 19.71 13.32 17.32
N SER A 36 18.38 13.17 17.22
CA SER A 36 17.64 12.14 17.98
C SER A 36 16.41 11.70 17.22
N ILE A 37 15.96 10.50 17.55
CA ILE A 37 14.69 9.91 17.06
C ILE A 37 13.85 9.47 18.24
N GLU A 38 12.53 9.62 18.10
CA GLU A 38 11.53 9.07 19.02
C GLU A 38 10.59 8.18 18.20
N ILE A 39 10.50 6.90 18.56
CA ILE A 39 9.75 5.89 17.81
C ILE A 39 8.42 5.61 18.51
N GLU A 40 7.32 5.86 17.80
CA GLU A 40 5.95 5.62 18.24
C GLU A 40 5.34 4.52 17.34
N PRO A 41 5.12 3.29 17.86
CA PRO A 41 4.44 2.25 17.09
C PRO A 41 3.02 2.69 16.69
N LEU A 42 2.62 2.41 15.46
CA LEU A 42 1.29 2.71 14.95
C LEU A 42 0.50 1.43 14.67
N GLY A 43 -0.82 1.48 14.90
CA GLY A 43 -1.74 0.43 14.45
C GLY A 43 -1.49 -0.92 15.11
N ALA A 44 -1.13 -0.97 16.40
CA ALA A 44 -0.96 -2.22 17.12
C ALA A 44 -2.22 -3.12 16.96
N GLY A 45 -2.08 -4.21 16.19
CA GLY A 45 -3.14 -5.17 15.90
C GLY A 45 -4.00 -4.89 14.65
N VAL A 46 -3.77 -3.80 13.92
CA VAL A 46 -4.57 -3.43 12.72
C VAL A 46 -3.82 -3.69 11.41
N GLY A 47 -2.51 -3.57 11.37
CA GLY A 47 -1.70 -3.81 10.18
C GLY A 47 -1.31 -5.27 10.00
N VAL A 48 -2.07 -6.03 9.21
CA VAL A 48 -1.81 -7.48 9.01
C VAL A 48 -0.50 -7.72 8.23
N MET A 49 -0.22 -6.91 7.20
CA MET A 49 0.86 -7.17 6.24
C MET A 49 2.15 -6.39 6.50
N GLY A 50 2.19 -5.51 7.49
CA GLY A 50 3.38 -4.73 7.83
C GLY A 50 3.30 -4.09 9.20
N GLU A 51 4.47 -3.73 9.74
CA GLU A 51 4.64 -2.98 10.97
C GLU A 51 4.89 -1.51 10.62
N LEU A 52 4.18 -0.62 11.28
CA LEU A 52 4.27 0.82 11.07
C LEU A 52 4.73 1.52 12.35
N ALA A 53 5.59 2.50 12.20
CA ALA A 53 5.91 3.41 13.28
C ALA A 53 6.03 4.85 12.75
N ARG A 54 5.59 5.81 13.56
CA ARG A 54 5.96 7.21 13.43
C ARG A 54 7.30 7.42 14.08
N ILE A 55 8.23 8.05 13.40
CA ILE A 55 9.52 8.45 13.94
C ILE A 55 9.57 9.97 13.95
N ARG A 56 9.56 10.59 15.13
CA ARG A 56 9.80 12.02 15.32
C ARG A 56 11.29 12.29 15.27
N LEU A 57 11.67 13.38 14.60
CA LEU A 57 13.06 13.68 14.28
C LEU A 57 13.45 15.03 14.89
N SER A 58 14.60 15.09 15.55
CA SER A 58 15.29 16.35 15.82
C SER A 58 16.62 16.39 15.09
N TYR A 59 17.12 17.56 14.83
CA TYR A 59 18.25 17.79 13.93
C TYR A 59 19.36 18.55 14.60
N SER A 60 20.60 18.25 14.23
CA SER A 60 21.79 19.09 14.45
C SER A 60 22.12 19.81 13.14
N GLY A 61 22.21 21.14 13.20
CA GLY A 61 22.39 21.99 12.04
C GLY A 61 21.08 22.47 11.42
N ASP A 62 21.17 22.97 10.20
CA ASP A 62 20.01 23.45 9.45
C ASP A 62 19.15 22.26 8.99
N ARG A 63 17.89 22.29 9.36
CA ARG A 63 16.92 21.25 8.96
C ARG A 63 16.60 21.27 7.46
N GLY A 64 16.64 22.44 6.82
CA GLY A 64 16.21 22.59 5.43
C GLY A 64 14.78 22.12 5.21
N ALA A 65 14.58 21.27 4.21
CA ALA A 65 13.27 20.70 3.86
C ALA A 65 12.98 19.34 4.55
N ALA A 66 13.82 18.92 5.51
CA ALA A 66 13.61 17.64 6.19
C ALA A 66 12.36 17.67 7.08
N PRO A 67 11.60 16.55 7.17
CA PRO A 67 10.34 16.48 7.90
C PRO A 67 10.55 16.48 9.42
N ALA A 68 9.54 16.91 10.19
CA ALA A 68 9.56 16.78 11.65
C ALA A 68 9.31 15.34 12.14
N SER A 69 8.59 14.58 11.31
CA SER A 69 8.32 13.15 11.53
C SER A 69 8.20 12.44 10.19
N VAL A 70 8.44 11.15 10.21
CA VAL A 70 8.25 10.23 9.08
C VAL A 70 7.49 9.00 9.55
N ILE A 71 6.84 8.31 8.62
CA ILE A 71 6.34 6.96 8.83
C ILE A 71 7.34 5.98 8.27
N VAL A 72 7.72 5.00 9.09
CA VAL A 72 8.53 3.85 8.66
C VAL A 72 7.64 2.62 8.63
N LYS A 73 7.65 1.94 7.48
CA LYS A 73 6.97 0.66 7.26
C LYS A 73 8.00 -0.43 7.04
N SER A 74 7.84 -1.55 7.71
CA SER A 74 8.65 -2.75 7.59
C SER A 74 7.75 -4.01 7.53
N PRO A 75 8.32 -5.20 7.26
CA PRO A 75 7.54 -6.43 7.19
C PRO A 75 6.75 -6.72 8.47
N SER A 76 5.65 -7.46 8.30
CA SER A 76 4.90 -8.00 9.44
C SER A 76 5.82 -8.79 10.39
N PRO A 77 5.65 -8.68 11.71
CA PRO A 77 6.38 -9.51 12.67
C PRO A 77 5.98 -11.00 12.58
N PHE A 78 4.83 -11.30 11.99
CA PHE A 78 4.30 -12.66 11.86
C PHE A 78 4.78 -13.32 10.57
N GLU A 79 5.38 -14.51 10.69
CA GLU A 79 5.95 -15.25 9.55
C GLU A 79 4.91 -15.61 8.50
N GLU A 80 3.72 -16.02 8.92
CA GLU A 80 2.60 -16.38 8.04
C GLU A 80 2.21 -15.22 7.12
N ASN A 81 2.13 -14.00 7.68
CA ASN A 81 1.81 -12.80 6.92
C ASN A 81 2.95 -12.43 5.95
N ARG A 82 4.22 -12.60 6.38
CA ARG A 82 5.36 -12.40 5.47
C ARG A 82 5.35 -13.39 4.31
N ALA A 83 5.10 -14.67 4.58
CA ALA A 83 5.00 -15.70 3.55
C ALA A 83 3.87 -15.39 2.56
N GLN A 84 2.71 -14.94 3.06
CA GLN A 84 1.60 -14.52 2.20
C GLN A 84 1.97 -13.29 1.36
N GLY A 85 2.57 -12.26 1.97
CA GLY A 85 2.99 -11.04 1.27
C GLY A 85 3.99 -11.31 0.14
N VAL A 86 4.95 -12.19 0.38
CA VAL A 86 5.91 -12.67 -0.64
C VAL A 86 5.19 -13.50 -1.71
N GLY A 87 4.40 -14.49 -1.30
CA GLY A 87 3.69 -15.39 -2.22
C GLY A 87 2.75 -14.66 -3.17
N LEU A 88 2.08 -13.63 -2.70
CA LEU A 88 1.20 -12.75 -3.50
C LEU A 88 1.95 -11.60 -4.17
N GLY A 89 3.26 -11.41 -3.90
CA GLY A 89 4.06 -10.30 -4.44
C GLY A 89 3.61 -8.92 -3.98
N MET A 90 2.96 -8.83 -2.83
CA MET A 90 2.38 -7.58 -2.32
C MET A 90 3.47 -6.57 -1.97
N TYR A 91 4.52 -7.00 -1.28
CA TYR A 91 5.62 -6.13 -0.87
C TYR A 91 6.37 -5.57 -2.09
N GLU A 92 6.68 -6.43 -3.05
CA GLU A 92 7.39 -6.01 -4.25
C GLU A 92 6.54 -5.05 -5.11
N ALA A 93 5.24 -5.30 -5.22
CA ALA A 93 4.32 -4.44 -5.94
C ALA A 93 4.26 -3.03 -5.31
N GLU A 94 4.15 -2.94 -3.99
CA GLU A 94 4.11 -1.66 -3.25
C GLU A 94 5.42 -0.88 -3.44
N ILE A 95 6.57 -1.52 -3.21
CA ILE A 95 7.87 -0.87 -3.31
C ILE A 95 8.15 -0.42 -4.75
N ARG A 96 7.85 -1.25 -5.74
CA ARG A 96 8.06 -0.91 -7.14
C ARG A 96 7.11 0.18 -7.61
N PHE A 97 5.86 0.19 -7.15
CA PHE A 97 4.98 1.33 -7.40
C PHE A 97 5.63 2.64 -6.94
N MET A 98 6.09 2.71 -5.68
CA MET A 98 6.72 3.90 -5.11
C MET A 98 7.99 4.34 -5.84
N ARG A 99 8.75 3.40 -6.36
CA ARG A 99 10.04 3.67 -7.05
C ARG A 99 9.88 4.00 -8.53
N GLU A 100 8.94 3.36 -9.21
CA GLU A 100 8.88 3.33 -10.67
C GLU A 100 7.65 4.06 -11.24
N LEU A 101 6.55 4.11 -10.51
CA LEU A 101 5.27 4.60 -11.02
C LEU A 101 4.76 5.87 -10.34
N ASP A 102 5.05 6.06 -9.06
CA ASP A 102 4.50 7.14 -8.26
C ASP A 102 4.74 8.53 -8.87
N ALA A 103 5.95 8.81 -9.33
CA ALA A 103 6.31 10.08 -9.97
C ALA A 103 5.51 10.40 -11.27
N ASN A 104 4.92 9.38 -11.88
CA ASN A 104 4.10 9.49 -13.09
C ASN A 104 2.59 9.39 -12.79
N THR A 105 2.23 9.27 -11.53
CA THR A 105 0.84 9.16 -11.07
C THR A 105 0.30 10.55 -10.74
N THR A 106 -0.92 10.84 -11.18
CA THR A 106 -1.52 12.19 -11.02
C THR A 106 -2.23 12.39 -9.70
N VAL A 107 -2.48 11.32 -8.95
CA VAL A 107 -3.07 11.39 -7.61
C VAL A 107 -2.00 11.65 -6.58
N ARG A 108 -2.36 12.35 -5.50
CA ARG A 108 -1.44 12.58 -4.39
C ARG A 108 -1.21 11.28 -3.62
N THR A 109 0.07 10.99 -3.37
CA THR A 109 0.56 9.93 -2.52
C THR A 109 1.46 10.51 -1.43
N PRO A 110 1.72 9.81 -0.32
CA PRO A 110 2.74 10.26 0.64
C PRO A 110 4.09 10.40 -0.04
N ARG A 111 4.79 11.49 0.21
CA ARG A 111 6.17 11.65 -0.30
C ARG A 111 7.04 10.51 0.24
N VAL A 112 7.73 9.81 -0.64
CA VAL A 112 8.65 8.72 -0.28
C VAL A 112 10.08 9.26 -0.17
N PHE A 113 10.73 9.00 0.98
CA PHE A 113 12.15 9.32 1.23
C PHE A 113 13.06 8.13 0.90
N LEU A 114 12.57 6.92 1.15
CA LEU A 114 13.22 5.66 0.80
C LEU A 114 12.16 4.58 0.60
N ALA A 115 12.29 3.79 -0.45
CA ALA A 115 11.57 2.53 -0.62
C ALA A 115 12.57 1.50 -1.12
N ASP A 116 12.87 0.47 -0.34
CA ASP A 116 13.86 -0.55 -0.70
C ASP A 116 13.42 -1.95 -0.29
N ILE A 117 13.81 -2.95 -1.08
CA ILE A 117 13.44 -4.35 -0.88
C ILE A 117 14.52 -5.27 -1.45
N VAL A 118 14.78 -6.38 -0.77
CA VAL A 118 15.49 -7.53 -1.35
C VAL A 118 14.46 -8.33 -2.15
N SER A 119 14.57 -8.27 -3.48
CA SER A 119 13.58 -8.87 -4.39
C SER A 119 13.32 -10.33 -4.07
N GLY A 120 12.05 -10.73 -4.11
CA GLY A 120 11.60 -12.09 -3.80
C GLY A 120 11.59 -12.45 -2.31
N THR A 121 11.83 -11.49 -1.43
CA THR A 121 11.83 -11.69 0.02
C THR A 121 10.84 -10.75 0.73
N ALA A 122 10.71 -10.91 2.05
CA ALA A 122 10.00 -9.96 2.90
C ALA A 122 10.93 -8.88 3.50
N GLU A 123 12.21 -8.81 3.10
CA GLU A 123 13.12 -7.79 3.61
C GLU A 123 12.90 -6.48 2.86
N PHE A 124 12.15 -5.57 3.44
CA PHE A 124 11.90 -4.25 2.86
C PHE A 124 11.82 -3.15 3.91
N VAL A 125 11.97 -1.91 3.49
CA VAL A 125 11.68 -0.72 4.28
C VAL A 125 11.09 0.37 3.38
N VAL A 126 10.08 1.06 3.90
CA VAL A 126 9.58 2.33 3.36
C VAL A 126 9.75 3.41 4.40
N VAL A 127 10.31 4.55 4.00
CA VAL A 127 10.30 5.79 4.78
C VAL A 127 9.52 6.81 3.99
N MET A 128 8.39 7.27 4.54
CA MET A 128 7.46 8.14 3.84
C MET A 128 6.94 9.29 4.72
N GLU A 129 6.28 10.23 4.09
CA GLU A 129 5.63 11.38 4.71
C GLU A 129 4.66 10.95 5.81
N ASP A 130 4.71 11.65 6.93
CA ASP A 130 3.73 11.51 8.02
C ASP A 130 2.50 12.37 7.71
N LEU A 131 1.43 11.72 7.32
CA LEU A 131 0.13 12.35 7.07
C LEU A 131 -0.73 12.52 8.33
N GLY A 132 -0.15 12.41 9.52
CA GLY A 132 -0.87 12.53 10.78
C GLY A 132 -1.54 13.89 11.05
N HIS A 133 -1.32 14.89 10.20
CA HIS A 133 -2.06 16.15 10.18
C HIS A 133 -3.40 16.07 9.43
N LEU A 134 -3.64 15.00 8.68
CA LEU A 134 -4.87 14.71 7.96
C LEU A 134 -5.75 13.73 8.75
N VAL A 135 -7.00 13.62 8.36
CA VAL A 135 -7.96 12.68 8.95
C VAL A 135 -7.95 11.39 8.13
N MET A 136 -7.44 10.32 8.71
CA MET A 136 -7.59 8.98 8.13
C MET A 136 -9.05 8.55 8.21
N GLY A 137 -9.58 7.94 7.16
CA GLY A 137 -10.91 7.39 7.18
C GLY A 137 -11.03 6.20 8.15
N ASP A 138 -12.23 5.95 8.64
CA ASP A 138 -12.55 4.80 9.50
C ASP A 138 -13.57 3.92 8.78
N GLN A 139 -13.20 2.67 8.56
CA GLN A 139 -14.03 1.73 7.79
C GLN A 139 -15.30 1.32 8.55
N VAL A 140 -15.31 1.40 9.86
CA VAL A 140 -16.48 1.06 10.69
C VAL A 140 -17.46 2.22 10.76
N GLU A 141 -16.95 3.46 10.93
CA GLU A 141 -17.74 4.67 10.90
C GLU A 141 -18.23 5.05 9.50
N GLY A 142 -17.45 4.63 8.47
CA GLY A 142 -17.70 4.95 7.07
C GLY A 142 -17.27 6.38 6.72
N VAL A 143 -17.78 6.87 5.59
CA VAL A 143 -17.49 8.20 5.07
C VAL A 143 -18.76 8.95 4.69
N SER A 144 -18.68 10.27 4.73
CA SER A 144 -19.78 11.12 4.24
C SER A 144 -19.98 10.96 2.72
N PRO A 145 -21.17 11.29 2.19
CA PRO A 145 -21.42 11.28 0.74
C PRO A 145 -20.43 12.16 -0.06
N GLN A 146 -19.90 13.24 0.55
CA GLN A 146 -18.91 14.08 -0.10
C GLN A 146 -17.55 13.38 -0.17
N GLN A 147 -17.09 12.79 0.93
CA GLN A 147 -15.84 12.00 0.96
C GLN A 147 -15.89 10.82 -0.01
N ALA A 148 -17.05 10.15 -0.11
CA ALA A 148 -17.22 9.07 -1.09
C ALA A 148 -17.09 9.57 -2.54
N ARG A 149 -17.67 10.74 -2.88
CA ARG A 149 -17.50 11.35 -4.21
C ARG A 149 -16.04 11.71 -4.48
N ASP A 150 -15.36 12.29 -3.51
CA ASP A 150 -13.96 12.69 -3.65
C ASP A 150 -13.07 11.46 -3.82
N ALA A 151 -13.30 10.41 -3.05
CA ALA A 151 -12.60 9.12 -3.19
C ALA A 151 -12.82 8.51 -4.59
N VAL A 152 -14.05 8.46 -5.08
CA VAL A 152 -14.35 7.94 -6.44
C VAL A 152 -13.69 8.79 -7.51
N LYS A 153 -13.67 10.12 -7.33
CA LYS A 153 -12.99 11.03 -8.27
C LYS A 153 -11.48 10.76 -8.28
N THR A 154 -10.84 10.65 -7.12
CA THR A 154 -9.41 10.34 -7.02
C THR A 154 -9.07 8.98 -7.65
N MET A 155 -9.92 7.96 -7.44
CA MET A 155 -9.76 6.66 -8.11
C MET A 155 -9.91 6.79 -9.64
N ALA A 156 -10.85 7.59 -10.12
CA ALA A 156 -11.01 7.85 -11.55
C ALA A 156 -9.80 8.57 -12.15
N ASP A 157 -9.21 9.53 -11.41
CA ASP A 157 -7.99 10.23 -11.80
C ASP A 157 -6.80 9.24 -11.89
N LEU A 158 -6.64 8.30 -10.94
CA LEU A 158 -5.66 7.23 -11.00
C LEU A 158 -5.87 6.35 -12.24
N HIS A 159 -7.10 5.88 -12.45
CA HIS A 159 -7.43 5.01 -13.57
C HIS A 159 -7.21 5.71 -14.92
N SER A 160 -7.59 6.97 -15.05
CA SER A 160 -7.41 7.73 -16.29
C SER A 160 -5.93 7.98 -16.62
N CYS A 161 -5.12 8.22 -15.59
CA CYS A 161 -3.67 8.41 -15.73
C CYS A 161 -2.99 7.20 -16.40
N TRP A 162 -3.43 5.99 -16.08
CA TRP A 162 -2.84 4.74 -16.52
C TRP A 162 -3.65 4.00 -17.60
N TRP A 163 -4.77 4.54 -18.04
CA TRP A 163 -5.66 3.92 -19.02
C TRP A 163 -4.94 3.58 -20.33
N GLY A 164 -4.91 2.29 -20.66
CA GLY A 164 -4.25 1.78 -21.88
C GLY A 164 -2.71 1.87 -21.87
N LYS A 165 -2.07 2.21 -20.74
CA LYS A 165 -0.62 2.39 -20.64
C LYS A 165 0.10 1.27 -19.88
N VAL A 166 -0.62 0.32 -19.32
CA VAL A 166 -0.06 -0.72 -18.43
C VAL A 166 0.39 -1.99 -19.15
N GLN A 167 0.07 -2.16 -20.43
CA GLN A 167 0.47 -3.32 -21.23
C GLN A 167 1.79 -3.04 -21.97
N THR A 168 2.85 -2.80 -21.24
CA THR A 168 4.19 -2.50 -21.77
C THR A 168 5.24 -3.39 -21.09
N PRO A 169 6.41 -3.63 -21.73
CA PRO A 169 7.48 -4.40 -21.10
C PRO A 169 7.92 -3.86 -19.73
N ALA A 170 7.89 -2.55 -19.53
CA ALA A 170 8.22 -1.91 -18.25
C ALA A 170 7.22 -2.25 -17.13
N MET A 171 6.01 -2.71 -17.48
CA MET A 171 4.91 -3.02 -16.56
C MET A 171 4.66 -4.53 -16.41
N GLU A 172 5.49 -5.40 -16.99
CA GLU A 172 5.31 -6.87 -16.93
C GLU A 172 5.32 -7.42 -15.50
N TRP A 173 5.95 -6.71 -14.57
CA TRP A 173 5.96 -7.09 -13.16
C TRP A 173 4.62 -6.83 -12.45
N VAL A 174 3.75 -6.00 -13.00
CA VAL A 174 2.42 -5.72 -12.43
C VAL A 174 1.48 -6.87 -12.77
N PRO A 175 0.97 -7.61 -11.77
CA PRO A 175 0.12 -8.76 -12.06
C PRO A 175 -1.17 -8.32 -12.74
N SER A 176 -1.46 -8.90 -13.90
CA SER A 176 -2.74 -8.71 -14.58
C SER A 176 -3.86 -9.52 -13.93
N VAL A 177 -5.10 -9.21 -14.26
CA VAL A 177 -6.29 -9.98 -13.80
C VAL A 177 -6.28 -11.43 -14.28
N VAL A 178 -5.47 -11.77 -15.28
CA VAL A 178 -5.27 -13.14 -15.83
C VAL A 178 -3.87 -13.68 -15.52
N HIS A 179 -3.16 -13.09 -14.57
CA HIS A 179 -1.87 -13.61 -14.11
C HIS A 179 -2.03 -14.97 -13.43
N ALA A 180 -1.03 -15.85 -13.52
CA ALA A 180 -1.05 -17.21 -12.94
C ALA A 180 -1.42 -17.25 -11.44
N ARG A 181 -1.05 -16.22 -10.66
CA ARG A 181 -1.46 -16.11 -9.25
C ARG A 181 -2.98 -15.93 -9.08
N ILE A 182 -3.60 -15.16 -9.97
CA ILE A 182 -5.06 -14.94 -9.96
C ILE A 182 -5.79 -16.20 -10.42
N GLU A 183 -5.22 -16.92 -11.39
CA GLU A 183 -5.74 -18.24 -11.79
C GLU A 183 -5.70 -19.24 -10.63
N GLY A 184 -4.60 -19.29 -9.87
CA GLY A 184 -4.49 -20.13 -8.67
C GLY A 184 -5.55 -19.78 -7.61
N LEU A 185 -5.78 -18.49 -7.36
CA LEU A 185 -6.86 -18.04 -6.47
C LEU A 185 -8.24 -18.42 -7.01
N ALA A 186 -8.46 -18.32 -8.32
CA ALA A 186 -9.72 -18.69 -8.95
C ALA A 186 -10.06 -20.17 -8.74
N GLN A 187 -9.06 -21.05 -8.75
CA GLN A 187 -9.24 -22.49 -8.47
C GLN A 187 -9.65 -22.75 -7.03
N MET A 188 -9.22 -21.92 -6.09
CA MET A 188 -9.59 -22.02 -4.67
C MET A 188 -10.97 -21.41 -4.36
N TRP A 189 -11.49 -20.55 -5.24
CA TRP A 189 -12.68 -19.74 -4.98
C TRP A 189 -13.92 -20.55 -4.59
N PRO A 190 -14.26 -21.69 -5.22
CA PRO A 190 -15.40 -22.50 -4.80
C PRO A 190 -15.31 -23.00 -3.34
N ALA A 191 -14.12 -23.39 -2.89
CA ALA A 191 -13.92 -23.84 -1.51
C ALA A 191 -13.99 -22.66 -0.51
N LEU A 192 -13.41 -21.51 -0.87
CA LEU A 192 -13.49 -20.29 -0.07
C LEU A 192 -14.95 -19.81 0.05
N TRP A 193 -15.71 -19.84 -1.05
CA TRP A 193 -17.12 -19.51 -1.03
C TRP A 193 -17.93 -20.46 -0.14
N ALA A 194 -17.73 -21.78 -0.26
CA ALA A 194 -18.41 -22.75 0.57
C ALA A 194 -18.17 -22.51 2.07
N GLY A 195 -16.92 -22.20 2.47
CA GLY A 195 -16.56 -21.85 3.83
C GLY A 195 -17.23 -20.55 4.32
N PHE A 196 -17.25 -19.52 3.47
CA PHE A 196 -17.90 -18.26 3.74
C PHE A 196 -19.42 -18.45 3.90
N ASN A 197 -20.05 -19.11 2.93
CA ASN A 197 -21.51 -19.33 2.93
C ASN A 197 -21.96 -20.14 4.15
N ALA A 198 -21.21 -21.17 4.53
CA ALA A 198 -21.51 -21.95 5.74
C ALA A 198 -21.56 -21.10 7.02
N LYS A 199 -20.77 -20.01 7.06
CA LYS A 199 -20.68 -19.13 8.23
C LYS A 199 -21.65 -17.94 8.18
N PHE A 200 -21.91 -17.40 6.99
CA PHE A 200 -22.55 -16.10 6.82
C PHE A 200 -23.84 -16.12 5.98
N ALA A 201 -24.35 -17.30 5.55
CA ALA A 201 -25.54 -17.39 4.70
C ALA A 201 -26.75 -16.64 5.27
N SER A 202 -26.95 -16.72 6.60
CA SER A 202 -28.07 -16.04 7.26
C SER A 202 -27.97 -14.52 7.28
N SER A 203 -26.78 -13.97 6.98
CA SER A 203 -26.53 -12.53 6.93
C SER A 203 -26.52 -11.98 5.51
N LEU A 204 -26.67 -12.86 4.51
CA LEU A 204 -26.71 -12.45 3.11
C LEU A 204 -28.11 -11.91 2.75
N PRO A 205 -28.18 -10.92 1.85
CA PRO A 205 -29.45 -10.48 1.30
C PRO A 205 -30.10 -11.59 0.44
N GLU A 206 -31.38 -11.43 0.14
CA GLU A 206 -32.09 -12.31 -0.80
C GLU A 206 -31.33 -12.44 -2.13
N GLY A 207 -31.15 -13.66 -2.61
CA GLY A 207 -30.35 -13.95 -3.82
C GLY A 207 -28.83 -13.95 -3.62
N GLY A 208 -28.33 -13.61 -2.42
CA GLY A 208 -26.91 -13.51 -2.13
C GLY A 208 -26.15 -14.83 -2.24
N THR A 209 -26.79 -15.93 -1.81
CA THR A 209 -26.20 -17.28 -1.91
C THR A 209 -26.07 -17.72 -3.37
N GLU A 210 -27.14 -17.58 -4.15
CA GLU A 210 -27.17 -17.93 -5.57
C GLU A 210 -26.17 -17.11 -6.38
N ALA A 211 -26.08 -15.81 -6.11
CA ALA A 211 -25.11 -14.93 -6.74
C ALA A 211 -23.67 -15.36 -6.41
N GLY A 212 -23.40 -15.71 -5.16
CA GLY A 212 -22.10 -16.19 -4.73
C GLY A 212 -21.70 -17.53 -5.35
N GLU A 213 -22.61 -18.47 -5.46
CA GLU A 213 -22.41 -19.74 -6.16
C GLU A 213 -22.10 -19.53 -7.65
N LEU A 214 -22.86 -18.63 -8.31
CA LEU A 214 -22.64 -18.29 -9.71
C LEU A 214 -21.26 -17.67 -9.93
N ILE A 215 -20.85 -16.74 -9.06
CA ILE A 215 -19.52 -16.12 -9.10
C ILE A 215 -18.45 -17.18 -8.86
N ALA A 216 -18.59 -18.01 -7.83
CA ALA A 216 -17.61 -19.05 -7.49
C ALA A 216 -17.38 -20.03 -8.64
N ALA A 217 -18.44 -20.41 -9.33
CA ALA A 217 -18.36 -21.31 -10.48
C ALA A 217 -17.75 -20.67 -11.73
N ASN A 218 -17.79 -19.34 -11.86
CA ASN A 218 -17.43 -18.65 -13.10
C ASN A 218 -16.31 -17.62 -12.92
N TYR A 219 -15.69 -17.52 -11.74
CA TYR A 219 -14.76 -16.43 -11.43
C TYR A 219 -13.66 -16.28 -12.47
N TRP A 220 -12.97 -17.37 -12.83
CA TRP A 220 -11.89 -17.32 -13.85
C TRP A 220 -12.39 -16.87 -15.21
N ARG A 221 -13.53 -17.38 -15.65
CA ARG A 221 -14.15 -16.99 -16.92
C ARG A 221 -14.49 -15.48 -16.94
N VAL A 222 -14.94 -14.94 -15.81
CA VAL A 222 -15.20 -13.51 -15.67
C VAL A 222 -13.89 -12.72 -15.79
N MET A 223 -12.82 -13.16 -15.10
CA MET A 223 -11.50 -12.51 -15.19
C MET A 223 -10.96 -12.51 -16.62
N GLN A 224 -11.06 -13.64 -17.32
CA GLN A 224 -10.69 -13.72 -18.75
C GLN A 224 -11.51 -12.74 -19.59
N LYS A 225 -12.82 -12.63 -19.34
CA LYS A 225 -13.69 -11.73 -20.11
C LYS A 225 -13.37 -10.25 -19.85
N ILE A 226 -13.10 -9.89 -18.61
CA ILE A 226 -12.69 -8.53 -18.24
C ILE A 226 -11.34 -8.18 -18.87
N SER A 227 -10.43 -9.15 -19.01
CA SER A 227 -9.12 -8.91 -19.61
C SER A 227 -9.14 -8.54 -21.10
N GLU A 228 -10.26 -8.73 -21.79
CA GLU A 228 -10.44 -8.29 -23.18
C GLU A 228 -10.65 -6.76 -23.30
N TRP A 229 -10.92 -6.08 -22.19
CA TRP A 229 -11.17 -4.65 -22.15
C TRP A 229 -9.87 -3.84 -21.98
N PRO A 230 -9.88 -2.53 -22.23
CA PRO A 230 -8.73 -1.69 -21.94
C PRO A 230 -8.32 -1.77 -20.46
N TRP A 231 -7.03 -1.86 -20.21
CA TRP A 231 -6.48 -2.00 -18.86
C TRP A 231 -6.04 -0.66 -18.28
N THR A 232 -6.09 -0.61 -16.96
CA THR A 232 -5.50 0.47 -16.18
C THR A 232 -4.85 -0.10 -14.93
N LEU A 233 -4.07 0.72 -14.22
CA LEU A 233 -3.51 0.38 -12.92
C LEU A 233 -4.60 0.47 -11.85
N LEU A 234 -4.71 -0.57 -11.03
CA LEU A 234 -5.65 -0.66 -9.91
C LEU A 234 -4.91 -0.57 -8.59
N HIS A 235 -5.47 0.15 -7.61
CA HIS A 235 -4.94 0.21 -6.25
C HIS A 235 -5.08 -1.13 -5.51
N GLN A 236 -6.13 -1.90 -5.77
CA GLN A 236 -6.50 -3.21 -5.21
C GLN A 236 -6.91 -3.23 -3.74
N ASP A 237 -6.52 -2.27 -2.92
CA ASP A 237 -6.95 -2.13 -1.52
C ASP A 237 -7.47 -0.70 -1.26
N TYR A 238 -8.34 -0.19 -2.16
CA TYR A 238 -8.91 1.15 -2.11
C TYR A 238 -10.07 1.21 -1.13
N ARG A 239 -9.77 1.06 0.15
CA ARG A 239 -10.71 1.12 1.27
C ARG A 239 -10.48 2.39 2.09
N VAL A 240 -11.47 2.74 2.88
CA VAL A 240 -11.52 4.00 3.62
C VAL A 240 -10.33 4.19 4.56
N ASP A 241 -9.83 3.14 5.20
CA ASP A 241 -8.66 3.18 6.09
C ASP A 241 -7.34 3.54 5.36
N ASN A 242 -7.32 3.47 4.03
CA ASN A 242 -6.17 3.83 3.19
C ASN A 242 -6.34 5.23 2.57
N LEU A 243 -7.35 5.99 2.97
CA LEU A 243 -7.65 7.32 2.47
C LEU A 243 -7.50 8.37 3.56
N PHE A 244 -6.87 9.48 3.21
CA PHE A 244 -6.71 10.64 4.08
C PHE A 244 -7.51 11.81 3.54
N PHE A 245 -8.11 12.57 4.45
CA PHE A 245 -8.99 13.68 4.12
C PHE A 245 -8.52 14.97 4.79
N GLU A 246 -8.55 16.09 4.06
CA GLU A 246 -8.40 17.41 4.65
C GLU A 246 -9.75 17.85 5.24
N ASP A 247 -9.81 18.18 6.54
CA ASP A 247 -10.98 18.73 7.24
C ASP A 247 -12.33 18.06 6.90
N ARG A 248 -12.35 16.75 6.70
CA ARG A 248 -13.51 15.96 6.25
C ARG A 248 -14.03 16.32 4.84
N LYS A 249 -13.27 17.02 4.00
CA LYS A 249 -13.78 17.56 2.72
C LYS A 249 -13.05 17.12 1.46
N SER A 250 -11.78 16.71 1.52
CA SER A 250 -11.01 16.29 0.34
C SER A 250 -10.17 15.06 0.60
N VAL A 251 -10.00 14.20 -0.43
CA VAL A 251 -9.12 13.03 -0.41
C VAL A 251 -7.71 13.48 -0.77
N VAL A 252 -6.75 13.01 -0.02
CA VAL A 252 -5.32 13.18 -0.27
C VAL A 252 -4.70 11.82 -0.48
#